data_5a019cf19e7f7b5004575c151447a975
#
_entry.id   5a019cf19e7f7b5004575c151447a975
#
_cell.length_a   1.000
_cell.length_b   1.000
_cell.length_c   1.000
_cell.angle_alpha   90.00
_cell.angle_beta   90.00
_cell.angle_gamma   90.00
#
_symmetry.space_group_name_H-M   'P 1'
#
loop_
_entity.id
_entity.type
_entity.pdbx_description
1 polymer ?
#
loop_
_entity_poly.entity_id
_entity_poly.type
_entity_poly.pdbx_seq_one_letter_code
_entity_poly.pdbx_strand_id
1 'polypeptide(L)'
;MNKIKNYLPDALAVVLFIAIGFLYFFQPVTEGLVLTGHDHSGGIGAGVEMQEYQKRTGERTRWTNALFSGMPTYQMAPSYDSIDTLVGLQKIYQLGMTGVLMYVFVMLLGFYILLRAFDFKVWMAALGAVLWAFSSYFFIIIGAGHIWKVMALAYIPPTIAGLVLCYRGKYLWGGVVTAFFLALQIMSNHVQMSYYFLPVMGLMALAYLIRAVKEKKLAGWCKATGMLIVAGLIGVSINSSNLYHTYQYSKESMRGKSELTYKNKQNPGNQTKDGLERDYITQWSYAVSYTHLRAH
;
A
#
# COMPACT_ATOMS: atom_id res chain seq x y z
N MET A 1 20.30 32.72 -4.03
CA MET A 1 21.27 31.79 -3.39
C MET A 1 20.85 31.26 -2.02
N ASN A 2 20.13 32.02 -1.18
CA ASN A 2 19.78 31.53 0.19
C ASN A 2 18.73 30.41 0.26
N LYS A 3 17.82 30.28 -0.72
CA LYS A 3 16.79 29.22 -0.69
C LYS A 3 17.37 27.82 -0.93
N ILE A 4 18.36 27.67 -1.80
CA ILE A 4 18.99 26.38 -2.10
C ILE A 4 19.74 25.83 -0.87
N LYS A 5 20.41 26.70 -0.10
CA LYS A 5 21.11 26.27 1.14
C LYS A 5 20.18 25.64 2.18
N ASN A 6 18.89 26.02 2.17
CA ASN A 6 17.93 25.48 3.13
C ASN A 6 17.50 24.03 2.81
N TYR A 7 17.57 23.62 1.54
CA TYR A 7 17.20 22.25 1.12
C TYR A 7 18.39 21.29 1.00
N LEU A 8 19.61 21.82 1.10
CA LEU A 8 20.83 21.00 0.99
C LEU A 8 20.89 19.87 2.03
N PRO A 9 20.52 20.08 3.32
CA PRO A 9 20.51 19.01 4.29
C PRO A 9 19.51 17.90 3.95
N ASP A 10 18.31 18.24 3.42
CA ASP A 10 17.32 17.25 3.01
C ASP A 10 17.81 16.47 1.78
N ALA A 11 18.46 17.12 0.82
CA ALA A 11 19.08 16.47 -0.35
C ALA A 11 20.21 15.50 0.09
N LEU A 12 21.03 15.90 1.05
CA LEU A 12 22.07 15.02 1.62
C LEU A 12 21.48 13.80 2.33
N ALA A 13 20.32 13.95 3.00
CA ALA A 13 19.62 12.81 3.60
C ALA A 13 19.14 11.82 2.51
N VAL A 14 18.64 12.29 1.38
CA VAL A 14 18.25 11.42 0.26
C VAL A 14 19.45 10.68 -0.31
N VAL A 15 20.59 11.36 -0.51
CA VAL A 15 21.85 10.71 -0.94
C VAL A 15 22.31 9.67 0.08
N LEU A 16 22.21 9.98 1.36
CA LEU A 16 22.53 9.03 2.44
C LEU A 16 21.64 7.77 2.37
N PHE A 17 20.35 7.92 2.10
CA PHE A 17 19.43 6.77 1.96
C PHE A 17 19.79 5.86 0.79
N ILE A 18 20.18 6.45 -0.34
CA ILE A 18 20.69 5.69 -1.48
C ILE A 18 21.96 4.95 -1.10
N ALA A 19 22.90 5.64 -0.45
CA ALA A 19 24.18 5.04 -0.02
C ALA A 19 23.96 3.91 0.99
N ILE A 20 23.09 4.08 1.99
CA ILE A 20 22.77 3.03 2.97
C ILE A 20 22.16 1.82 2.27
N GLY A 21 21.17 2.02 1.39
CA GLY A 21 20.54 0.94 0.65
C GLY A 21 21.54 0.21 -0.24
N PHE A 22 22.37 0.94 -0.98
CA PHE A 22 23.40 0.36 -1.84
C PHE A 22 24.45 -0.43 -1.05
N LEU A 23 24.95 0.12 0.06
CA LEU A 23 25.95 -0.55 0.90
C LEU A 23 25.37 -1.84 1.53
N TYR A 24 24.14 -1.80 1.99
CA TYR A 24 23.50 -2.95 2.60
C TYR A 24 23.21 -4.07 1.57
N PHE A 25 22.80 -3.70 0.38
CA PHE A 25 22.52 -4.64 -0.72
C PHE A 25 23.62 -4.65 -1.79
N PHE A 26 24.85 -4.36 -1.40
CA PHE A 26 25.96 -4.24 -2.35
C PHE A 26 26.08 -5.48 -3.25
N GLN A 27 26.16 -6.66 -2.64
CA GLN A 27 26.30 -7.91 -3.38
C GLN A 27 25.10 -8.19 -4.31
N PRO A 28 23.82 -8.19 -3.84
CA PRO A 28 22.70 -8.39 -4.74
C PRO A 28 22.64 -7.38 -5.90
N VAL A 29 22.99 -6.13 -5.66
CA VAL A 29 22.95 -5.09 -6.70
C VAL A 29 24.07 -5.26 -7.72
N THR A 30 25.30 -5.56 -7.27
CA THR A 30 26.47 -5.71 -8.17
C THR A 30 26.45 -7.01 -8.96
N GLU A 31 25.93 -8.08 -8.38
CA GLU A 31 25.79 -9.38 -9.05
C GLU A 31 24.51 -9.53 -9.85
N GLY A 32 23.63 -8.52 -9.86
CA GLY A 32 22.35 -8.56 -10.56
C GLY A 32 21.38 -9.60 -10.01
N LEU A 33 21.47 -9.94 -8.73
CA LEU A 33 20.62 -10.94 -8.10
C LEU A 33 19.19 -10.41 -7.93
N VAL A 34 18.23 -11.27 -8.21
CA VAL A 34 16.79 -11.00 -8.07
C VAL A 34 16.26 -11.73 -6.84
N LEU A 35 15.41 -11.09 -6.08
CA LEU A 35 14.69 -11.71 -4.98
C LEU A 35 13.78 -12.83 -5.49
N THR A 36 13.98 -14.04 -4.96
CA THR A 36 13.24 -15.25 -5.35
C THR A 36 12.19 -15.65 -4.31
N GLY A 37 11.55 -14.69 -3.67
CA GLY A 37 10.43 -14.99 -2.75
C GLY A 37 9.34 -15.79 -3.46
N HIS A 38 8.78 -16.81 -2.80
CA HIS A 38 7.82 -17.75 -3.39
C HIS A 38 6.64 -17.00 -4.05
N ASP A 39 6.05 -16.02 -3.36
CA ASP A 39 4.90 -15.27 -3.88
C ASP A 39 5.30 -14.35 -5.05
N HIS A 40 6.53 -13.81 -5.03
CA HIS A 40 7.04 -12.98 -6.11
C HIS A 40 7.25 -13.80 -7.40
N SER A 41 7.87 -14.97 -7.28
CA SER A 41 8.09 -15.88 -8.40
C SER A 41 6.78 -16.41 -8.97
N GLY A 42 5.82 -16.77 -8.09
CA GLY A 42 4.47 -17.15 -8.47
C GLY A 42 3.74 -16.05 -9.23
N GLY A 43 3.84 -14.81 -8.76
CA GLY A 43 3.23 -13.63 -9.41
C GLY A 43 3.83 -13.34 -10.77
N ILE A 44 5.15 -13.46 -10.93
CA ILE A 44 5.83 -13.34 -12.25
C ILE A 44 5.31 -14.41 -13.20
N GLY A 45 5.33 -15.69 -12.78
CA GLY A 45 4.88 -16.80 -13.60
C GLY A 45 3.44 -16.64 -14.08
N ALA A 46 2.55 -16.26 -13.17
CA ALA A 46 1.16 -15.98 -13.48
C ALA A 46 0.96 -14.78 -14.43
N GLY A 47 1.90 -13.84 -14.46
CA GLY A 47 1.88 -12.67 -15.34
C GLY A 47 2.44 -12.89 -16.75
N VAL A 48 3.11 -14.02 -17.02
CA VAL A 48 3.79 -14.27 -18.30
C VAL A 48 2.82 -14.26 -19.49
N GLU A 49 1.71 -14.99 -19.39
CA GLU A 49 0.70 -15.05 -20.45
C GLU A 49 0.18 -13.65 -20.84
N MET A 50 -0.08 -12.79 -19.87
CA MET A 50 -0.57 -11.43 -20.11
C MET A 50 0.49 -10.57 -20.79
N GLN A 51 1.76 -10.71 -20.40
CA GLN A 51 2.88 -9.98 -21.01
C GLN A 51 3.11 -10.41 -22.45
N GLU A 52 3.02 -11.73 -22.73
CA GLU A 52 3.13 -12.27 -24.07
C GLU A 52 1.98 -11.83 -24.97
N TYR A 53 0.75 -11.85 -24.45
CA TYR A 53 -0.41 -11.32 -25.15
C TYR A 53 -0.20 -9.85 -25.52
N GLN A 54 0.22 -9.02 -24.57
CA GLN A 54 0.47 -7.60 -24.80
C GLN A 54 1.61 -7.38 -25.82
N LYS A 55 2.69 -8.15 -25.75
CA LYS A 55 3.78 -8.08 -26.74
C LYS A 55 3.32 -8.43 -28.16
N ARG A 56 2.42 -9.39 -28.29
CA ARG A 56 1.93 -9.88 -29.57
C ARG A 56 0.86 -8.98 -30.20
N THR A 57 -0.05 -8.44 -29.38
CA THR A 57 -1.24 -7.70 -29.85
C THR A 57 -1.14 -6.20 -29.66
N GLY A 58 -0.26 -5.72 -28.77
CA GLY A 58 -0.24 -4.34 -28.31
C GLY A 58 -1.30 -4.01 -27.25
N GLU A 59 -2.24 -4.92 -26.97
CA GLU A 59 -3.38 -4.71 -26.07
C GLU A 59 -3.15 -5.34 -24.70
N ARG A 60 -3.72 -4.75 -23.66
CA ARG A 60 -3.70 -5.29 -22.29
C ARG A 60 -4.88 -6.22 -22.06
N THR A 61 -4.62 -7.50 -21.80
CA THR A 61 -5.67 -8.42 -21.39
C THR A 61 -6.08 -8.23 -19.93
N ARG A 62 -7.36 -8.45 -19.65
CA ARG A 62 -7.91 -8.45 -18.29
C ARG A 62 -8.29 -9.86 -17.81
N TRP A 63 -7.87 -10.85 -18.56
CA TRP A 63 -8.12 -12.25 -18.29
C TRP A 63 -6.82 -13.04 -18.45
N THR A 64 -6.65 -14.08 -17.65
CA THR A 64 -5.56 -15.07 -17.79
C THR A 64 -6.12 -16.47 -17.68
N ASN A 65 -5.56 -17.41 -18.45
CA ASN A 65 -5.84 -18.85 -18.36
C ASN A 65 -4.79 -19.57 -17.50
N ALA A 66 -3.76 -18.86 -17.03
CA ALA A 66 -2.63 -19.45 -16.29
C ALA A 66 -3.05 -20.04 -14.93
N LEU A 67 -4.17 -19.61 -14.36
CA LEU A 67 -4.65 -20.03 -13.04
C LEU A 67 -6.14 -20.37 -13.05
N PHE A 68 -6.52 -21.37 -12.25
CA PHE A 68 -7.92 -21.73 -11.96
C PHE A 68 -8.79 -21.97 -13.20
N SER A 69 -8.21 -22.45 -14.31
CA SER A 69 -8.90 -22.60 -15.60
C SER A 69 -9.43 -21.29 -16.20
N GLY A 70 -8.91 -20.17 -15.74
CA GLY A 70 -9.23 -18.83 -16.18
C GLY A 70 -9.76 -17.94 -15.05
N MET A 71 -9.18 -16.75 -14.93
CA MET A 71 -9.62 -15.75 -13.97
C MET A 71 -9.30 -14.33 -14.44
N PRO A 72 -10.03 -13.32 -13.92
CA PRO A 72 -9.67 -11.92 -14.10
C PRO A 72 -8.31 -11.57 -13.49
N THR A 73 -7.59 -10.64 -14.13
CA THR A 73 -6.23 -10.25 -13.72
C THR A 73 -6.18 -9.20 -12.61
N TYR A 74 -7.31 -8.74 -12.10
CA TYR A 74 -7.41 -7.60 -11.17
C TYR A 74 -6.60 -7.76 -9.88
N GLN A 75 -6.46 -9.00 -9.41
CA GLN A 75 -5.75 -9.31 -8.15
C GLN A 75 -4.32 -9.75 -8.35
N MET A 76 -3.91 -10.04 -9.59
CA MET A 76 -2.59 -10.60 -9.86
C MET A 76 -1.63 -9.58 -10.48
N ALA A 77 -2.10 -8.87 -11.49
CA ALA A 77 -1.32 -7.85 -12.19
C ALA A 77 -2.27 -6.77 -12.72
N PRO A 78 -2.86 -5.96 -11.83
CA PRO A 78 -3.77 -4.90 -12.26
C PRO A 78 -3.03 -3.94 -13.18
N SER A 79 -3.53 -3.80 -14.39
CA SER A 79 -2.97 -2.91 -15.40
C SER A 79 -4.11 -2.12 -16.04
N TYR A 80 -4.13 -0.82 -15.79
CA TYR A 80 -5.17 0.10 -16.27
C TYR A 80 -4.52 1.34 -16.86
N ASP A 81 -5.00 1.78 -18.02
CA ASP A 81 -4.48 2.98 -18.69
C ASP A 81 -4.68 4.24 -17.83
N SER A 82 -5.76 4.22 -17.00
CA SER A 82 -6.05 5.33 -16.07
C SER A 82 -4.98 5.60 -15.02
N ILE A 83 -4.08 4.63 -14.75
CA ILE A 83 -2.99 4.79 -13.78
C ILE A 83 -1.61 4.99 -14.42
N ASP A 84 -1.49 5.02 -15.74
CA ASP A 84 -0.18 5.11 -16.42
C ASP A 84 0.59 6.37 -16.03
N THR A 85 -0.10 7.51 -15.93
CA THR A 85 0.51 8.76 -15.43
C THR A 85 1.01 8.60 -13.99
N LEU A 86 0.21 7.96 -13.13
CA LEU A 86 0.59 7.72 -11.73
C LEU A 86 1.81 6.80 -11.64
N VAL A 87 1.89 5.76 -12.49
CA VAL A 87 3.07 4.88 -12.60
C VAL A 87 4.31 5.67 -13.04
N GLY A 88 4.16 6.61 -13.97
CA GLY A 88 5.25 7.51 -14.37
C GLY A 88 5.75 8.37 -13.19
N LEU A 89 4.84 8.97 -12.44
CA LEU A 89 5.18 9.76 -11.25
C LEU A 89 5.77 8.90 -10.13
N GLN A 90 5.31 7.67 -9.96
CA GLN A 90 5.89 6.70 -9.04
C GLN A 90 7.36 6.43 -9.36
N LYS A 91 7.69 6.20 -10.65
CA LYS A 91 9.08 5.98 -11.09
C LYS A 91 9.97 7.19 -10.78
N ILE A 92 9.44 8.41 -10.92
CA ILE A 92 10.17 9.63 -10.54
C ILE A 92 10.43 9.64 -9.02
N TYR A 93 9.42 9.36 -8.20
CA TYR A 93 9.57 9.28 -6.75
C TYR A 93 10.58 8.22 -6.32
N GLN A 94 10.63 7.09 -7.05
CA GLN A 94 11.57 5.99 -6.84
C GLN A 94 12.97 6.25 -7.43
N LEU A 95 13.20 7.41 -8.05
CA LEU A 95 14.44 7.76 -8.78
C LEU A 95 14.83 6.72 -9.84
N GLY A 96 13.85 6.03 -10.44
CA GLY A 96 14.09 4.97 -11.41
C GLY A 96 14.70 3.68 -10.85
N MET A 97 14.89 3.58 -9.54
CA MET A 97 15.41 2.38 -8.90
C MET A 97 14.45 1.20 -9.02
N THR A 98 15.00 -0.01 -8.98
CA THR A 98 14.25 -1.28 -9.07
C THR A 98 14.70 -2.24 -7.98
N GLY A 99 13.94 -3.31 -7.77
CA GLY A 99 14.28 -4.39 -6.85
C GLY A 99 14.35 -3.97 -5.39
N VAL A 100 15.19 -4.65 -4.62
CA VAL A 100 15.30 -4.49 -3.16
C VAL A 100 15.73 -3.09 -2.76
N LEU A 101 16.64 -2.51 -3.53
CA LEU A 101 17.12 -1.15 -3.29
C LEU A 101 15.98 -0.14 -3.33
N MET A 102 15.10 -0.25 -4.32
CA MET A 102 13.92 0.59 -4.44
C MET A 102 12.98 0.44 -3.24
N TYR A 103 12.70 -0.79 -2.78
CA TYR A 103 11.80 -1.02 -1.64
C TYR A 103 12.31 -0.35 -0.37
N VAL A 104 13.58 -0.53 -0.05
CA VAL A 104 14.18 0.09 1.15
C VAL A 104 14.27 1.61 0.99
N PHE A 105 14.62 2.09 -0.19
CA PHE A 105 14.67 3.54 -0.45
C PHE A 105 13.30 4.21 -0.24
N VAL A 106 12.21 3.66 -0.79
CA VAL A 106 10.88 4.28 -0.64
C VAL A 106 10.39 4.21 0.81
N MET A 107 10.77 3.19 1.58
CA MET A 107 10.47 3.12 3.00
C MET A 107 11.24 4.20 3.78
N LEU A 108 12.53 4.35 3.55
CA LEU A 108 13.36 5.40 4.15
C LEU A 108 12.79 6.79 3.84
N LEU A 109 12.57 7.07 2.56
CA LEU A 109 12.08 8.37 2.10
C LEU A 109 10.68 8.67 2.63
N GLY A 110 9.78 7.70 2.61
CA GLY A 110 8.41 7.86 3.10
C GLY A 110 8.34 8.22 4.58
N PHE A 111 9.09 7.52 5.42
CA PHE A 111 9.11 7.82 6.86
C PHE A 111 9.87 9.10 7.17
N TYR A 112 10.91 9.41 6.41
CA TYR A 112 11.60 10.70 6.50
C TYR A 112 10.64 11.87 6.23
N ILE A 113 9.85 11.80 5.16
CA ILE A 113 8.83 12.81 4.83
C ILE A 113 7.85 13.02 5.99
N LEU A 114 7.40 11.93 6.63
CA LEU A 114 6.54 12.00 7.80
C LEU A 114 7.19 12.75 8.95
N LEU A 115 8.41 12.40 9.33
CA LEU A 115 9.11 13.06 10.43
C LEU A 115 9.41 14.54 10.12
N ARG A 116 9.73 14.87 8.85
CA ARG A 116 9.88 16.26 8.42
C ARG A 116 8.56 17.03 8.48
N ALA A 117 7.42 16.39 8.24
CA ALA A 117 6.10 17.01 8.40
C ALA A 117 5.80 17.32 9.89
N PHE A 118 6.38 16.58 10.82
CA PHE A 118 6.35 16.86 12.26
C PHE A 118 7.42 17.87 12.72
N ASP A 119 8.18 18.49 11.80
CA ASP A 119 9.29 19.44 12.05
C ASP A 119 10.49 18.84 12.82
N PHE A 120 10.68 17.52 12.77
CA PHE A 120 11.93 16.95 13.26
C PHE A 120 13.13 17.51 12.48
N LYS A 121 14.25 17.72 13.15
CA LYS A 121 15.52 18.09 12.50
C LYS A 121 15.92 17.01 11.50
N VAL A 122 16.61 17.39 10.42
CA VAL A 122 17.00 16.49 9.32
C VAL A 122 17.67 15.22 9.82
N TRP A 123 18.67 15.33 10.68
CA TRP A 123 19.41 14.18 11.18
C TRP A 123 18.58 13.25 12.07
N MET A 124 17.63 13.79 12.87
CA MET A 124 16.69 12.98 13.65
C MET A 124 15.68 12.28 12.76
N ALA A 125 15.18 13.00 11.75
CA ALA A 125 14.27 12.43 10.76
C ALA A 125 14.95 11.32 9.94
N ALA A 126 16.21 11.50 9.56
CA ALA A 126 17.01 10.49 8.88
C ALA A 126 17.25 9.25 9.76
N LEU A 127 17.64 9.45 11.02
CA LEU A 127 17.81 8.35 11.97
C LEU A 127 16.50 7.57 12.17
N GLY A 128 15.39 8.27 12.41
CA GLY A 128 14.08 7.65 12.58
C GLY A 128 13.65 6.87 11.33
N ALA A 129 13.94 7.40 10.13
CA ALA A 129 13.67 6.70 8.87
C ALA A 129 14.48 5.39 8.76
N VAL A 130 15.75 5.40 9.13
CA VAL A 130 16.59 4.20 9.15
C VAL A 130 16.04 3.18 10.15
N LEU A 131 15.75 3.58 11.38
CA LEU A 131 15.23 2.67 12.41
C LEU A 131 13.92 2.03 11.98
N TRP A 132 13.04 2.78 11.30
CA TRP A 132 11.78 2.25 10.80
C TRP A 132 11.98 1.31 9.61
N ALA A 133 12.70 1.73 8.57
CA ALA A 133 12.88 0.97 7.34
C ALA A 133 13.68 -0.33 7.55
N PHE A 134 14.61 -0.34 8.52
CA PHE A 134 15.44 -1.49 8.89
C PHE A 134 14.83 -2.34 10.01
N SER A 135 13.54 -2.16 10.33
CA SER A 135 12.90 -3.10 11.25
C SER A 135 12.80 -4.49 10.61
N SER A 136 12.99 -5.54 11.41
CA SER A 136 12.99 -6.93 10.95
C SER A 136 11.73 -7.34 10.20
N TYR A 137 10.60 -6.75 10.56
CA TYR A 137 9.32 -7.03 9.90
C TYR A 137 9.36 -6.78 8.39
N PHE A 138 9.96 -5.67 7.94
CA PHE A 138 10.02 -5.35 6.52
C PHE A 138 10.89 -6.34 5.74
N PHE A 139 12.01 -6.76 6.32
CA PHE A 139 12.87 -7.76 5.68
C PHE A 139 12.20 -9.12 5.59
N ILE A 140 11.43 -9.51 6.60
CA ILE A 140 10.64 -10.76 6.59
C ILE A 140 9.63 -10.73 5.44
N ILE A 141 8.83 -9.66 5.31
CA ILE A 141 7.81 -9.58 4.26
C ILE A 141 8.41 -9.37 2.86
N ILE A 142 9.58 -8.72 2.74
CA ILE A 142 10.33 -8.63 1.49
C ILE A 142 10.85 -10.01 1.09
N GLY A 143 11.46 -10.74 2.02
CA GLY A 143 11.95 -12.10 1.77
C GLY A 143 10.86 -13.10 1.42
N ALA A 144 9.65 -12.94 1.98
CA ALA A 144 8.48 -13.74 1.62
C ALA A 144 7.90 -13.38 0.25
N GLY A 145 8.29 -12.26 -0.36
CA GLY A 145 7.79 -11.81 -1.66
C GLY A 145 6.51 -10.98 -1.61
N HIS A 146 6.06 -10.53 -0.43
CA HIS A 146 4.86 -9.70 -0.26
C HIS A 146 5.07 -8.24 -0.69
N ILE A 147 5.53 -8.02 -1.92
CA ILE A 147 5.99 -6.73 -2.43
C ILE A 147 4.88 -5.68 -2.44
N TRP A 148 3.65 -6.04 -2.78
CA TRP A 148 2.51 -5.11 -2.77
C TRP A 148 2.22 -4.59 -1.36
N LYS A 149 2.36 -5.45 -0.35
CA LYS A 149 2.24 -5.07 1.06
C LYS A 149 3.35 -4.12 1.48
N VAL A 150 4.60 -4.40 1.07
CA VAL A 150 5.75 -3.53 1.31
C VAL A 150 5.50 -2.13 0.74
N MET A 151 5.07 -2.05 -0.52
CA MET A 151 4.80 -0.77 -1.18
C MET A 151 3.65 -0.02 -0.51
N ALA A 152 2.54 -0.70 -0.18
CA ALA A 152 1.44 -0.08 0.54
C ALA A 152 1.91 0.53 1.88
N LEU A 153 2.70 -0.22 2.65
CA LEU A 153 3.26 0.24 3.93
C LEU A 153 4.25 1.40 3.75
N ALA A 154 5.04 1.41 2.68
CA ALA A 154 5.98 2.50 2.39
C ALA A 154 5.28 3.83 2.07
N TYR A 155 4.06 3.79 1.51
CA TYR A 155 3.30 4.99 1.16
C TYR A 155 2.39 5.51 2.29
N ILE A 156 2.15 4.73 3.34
CA ILE A 156 1.35 5.16 4.50
C ILE A 156 1.99 6.34 5.22
N PRO A 157 3.28 6.32 5.60
CA PRO A 157 3.90 7.44 6.31
C PRO A 157 3.78 8.79 5.57
N PRO A 158 4.09 8.89 4.26
CA PRO A 158 3.93 10.16 3.57
C PRO A 158 2.45 10.55 3.36
N THR A 159 1.50 9.60 3.30
CA THR A 159 0.07 9.92 3.33
C THR A 159 -0.30 10.61 4.65
N ILE A 160 0.19 10.09 5.78
CA ILE A 160 0.01 10.72 7.10
C ILE A 160 0.72 12.07 7.16
N ALA A 161 1.89 12.22 6.54
CA ALA A 161 2.58 13.51 6.46
C ALA A 161 1.69 14.58 5.80
N GLY A 162 0.98 14.23 4.73
CA GLY A 162 0.02 15.13 4.09
C GLY A 162 -1.11 15.56 5.04
N LEU A 163 -1.65 14.62 5.83
CA LEU A 163 -2.63 14.91 6.87
C LEU A 163 -2.06 15.91 7.90
N VAL A 164 -0.87 15.66 8.41
CA VAL A 164 -0.18 16.53 9.37
C VAL A 164 0.00 17.94 8.80
N LEU A 165 0.47 18.04 7.55
CA LEU A 165 0.65 19.32 6.87
C LEU A 165 -0.67 20.10 6.73
N CYS A 166 -1.79 19.44 6.40
CA CYS A 166 -3.11 20.06 6.35
C CYS A 166 -3.50 20.65 7.71
N TYR A 167 -3.42 19.89 8.80
CA TYR A 167 -3.77 20.36 10.13
C TYR A 167 -2.79 21.40 10.68
N ARG A 168 -1.61 21.55 10.09
CA ARG A 168 -0.64 22.62 10.37
C ARG A 168 -0.83 23.85 9.48
N GLY A 169 -1.94 23.91 8.72
CA GLY A 169 -2.31 25.06 7.90
C GLY A 169 -1.70 25.10 6.50
N LYS A 170 -0.90 24.09 6.11
CA LYS A 170 -0.34 23.96 4.76
C LYS A 170 -1.31 23.18 3.85
N TYR A 171 -2.54 23.68 3.72
CA TYR A 171 -3.67 22.95 3.13
C TYR A 171 -3.38 22.39 1.74
N LEU A 172 -2.90 23.23 0.81
CA LEU A 172 -2.64 22.82 -0.57
C LEU A 172 -1.57 21.72 -0.64
N TRP A 173 -0.42 21.97 -0.03
CA TRP A 173 0.68 20.99 -0.04
C TRP A 173 0.30 19.70 0.68
N GLY A 174 -0.38 19.81 1.84
CA GLY A 174 -0.90 18.64 2.55
C GLY A 174 -1.90 17.85 1.71
N GLY A 175 -2.81 18.52 1.01
CA GLY A 175 -3.78 17.90 0.11
C GLY A 175 -3.11 17.18 -1.06
N VAL A 176 -2.16 17.83 -1.74
CA VAL A 176 -1.40 17.22 -2.86
C VAL A 176 -0.62 15.99 -2.40
N VAL A 177 0.10 16.10 -1.28
CA VAL A 177 0.87 14.98 -0.70
C VAL A 177 -0.07 13.82 -0.32
N THR A 178 -1.19 14.10 0.35
CA THR A 178 -2.17 13.07 0.70
C THR A 178 -2.74 12.39 -0.54
N ALA A 179 -3.21 13.17 -1.54
CA ALA A 179 -3.80 12.60 -2.75
C ALA A 179 -2.82 11.72 -3.51
N PHE A 180 -1.59 12.18 -3.68
CA PHE A 180 -0.54 11.46 -4.40
C PHE A 180 -0.17 10.14 -3.71
N PHE A 181 0.19 10.20 -2.43
CA PHE A 181 0.62 8.98 -1.73
C PHE A 181 -0.52 8.02 -1.43
N LEU A 182 -1.74 8.52 -1.22
CA LEU A 182 -2.92 7.66 -1.12
C LEU A 182 -3.20 6.95 -2.45
N ALA A 183 -3.07 7.65 -3.59
CA ALA A 183 -3.22 7.03 -4.89
C ALA A 183 -2.19 5.91 -5.12
N LEU A 184 -0.92 6.15 -4.78
CA LEU A 184 0.16 5.14 -4.84
C LEU A 184 -0.09 3.97 -3.88
N GLN A 185 -0.59 4.25 -2.69
CA GLN A 185 -0.92 3.24 -1.68
C GLN A 185 -2.03 2.31 -2.17
N ILE A 186 -3.10 2.85 -2.77
CA ILE A 186 -4.19 2.05 -3.35
C ILE A 186 -3.70 1.29 -4.59
N MET A 187 -2.91 1.94 -5.46
CA MET A 187 -2.31 1.32 -6.63
C MET A 187 -1.44 0.12 -6.29
N SER A 188 -0.85 0.09 -5.09
CA SER A 188 -0.07 -1.07 -4.59
C SER A 188 -0.92 -2.33 -4.39
N ASN A 189 -2.21 -2.27 -4.66
CA ASN A 189 -3.17 -3.39 -4.68
C ASN A 189 -3.26 -4.20 -3.36
N HIS A 190 -2.93 -3.56 -2.24
CA HIS A 190 -3.06 -4.15 -0.90
C HIS A 190 -4.02 -3.32 -0.04
N VAL A 191 -5.29 -3.27 -0.47
CA VAL A 191 -6.36 -2.40 0.10
C VAL A 191 -6.56 -2.64 1.60
N GLN A 192 -6.32 -3.87 2.08
CA GLN A 192 -6.43 -4.23 3.49
C GLN A 192 -5.52 -3.37 4.38
N MET A 193 -4.28 -3.09 3.96
CA MET A 193 -3.37 -2.24 4.73
C MET A 193 -3.90 -0.80 4.80
N SER A 194 -4.42 -0.28 3.69
CA SER A 194 -5.04 1.05 3.66
C SER A 194 -6.23 1.14 4.60
N TYR A 195 -7.09 0.12 4.60
CA TYR A 195 -8.24 0.03 5.49
C TYR A 195 -7.83 0.04 6.98
N TYR A 196 -6.80 -0.71 7.36
CA TYR A 196 -6.33 -0.76 8.75
C TYR A 196 -5.73 0.58 9.23
N PHE A 197 -5.30 1.44 8.32
CA PHE A 197 -4.79 2.77 8.68
C PHE A 197 -5.86 3.85 8.75
N LEU A 198 -7.07 3.63 8.26
CA LEU A 198 -8.18 4.59 8.40
C LEU A 198 -8.49 4.94 9.86
N PRO A 199 -8.59 3.97 10.81
CA PRO A 199 -8.76 4.29 12.23
C PRO A 199 -7.65 5.17 12.80
N VAL A 200 -6.39 4.93 12.40
CA VAL A 200 -5.25 5.74 12.84
C VAL A 200 -5.40 7.19 12.37
N MET A 201 -5.73 7.38 11.10
CA MET A 201 -5.99 8.72 10.54
C MET A 201 -7.19 9.40 11.21
N GLY A 202 -8.25 8.63 11.50
CA GLY A 202 -9.43 9.11 12.23
C GLY A 202 -9.08 9.58 13.66
N LEU A 203 -8.29 8.80 14.39
CA LEU A 203 -7.82 9.17 15.73
C LEU A 203 -6.93 10.41 15.70
N MET A 204 -6.05 10.54 14.69
CA MET A 204 -5.26 11.75 14.49
C MET A 204 -6.15 12.96 14.20
N ALA A 205 -7.13 12.83 13.30
CA ALA A 205 -8.09 13.89 13.01
C ALA A 205 -8.87 14.32 14.26
N LEU A 206 -9.28 13.37 15.10
CA LEU A 206 -9.94 13.61 16.37
C LEU A 206 -9.01 14.35 17.36
N ALA A 207 -7.74 13.95 17.46
CA ALA A 207 -6.77 14.65 18.31
C ALA A 207 -6.57 16.11 17.86
N TYR A 208 -6.48 16.36 16.56
CA TYR A 208 -6.44 17.71 16.00
C TYR A 208 -7.76 18.48 16.22
N LEU A 209 -8.92 17.81 16.21
CA LEU A 209 -10.20 18.43 16.54
C LEU A 209 -10.23 18.91 18.00
N ILE A 210 -9.86 18.03 18.93
CA ILE A 210 -9.81 18.37 20.36
C ILE A 210 -8.90 19.58 20.59
N ARG A 211 -7.74 19.58 19.93
CA ARG A 211 -6.83 20.74 19.98
C ARG A 211 -7.46 22.00 19.39
N ALA A 212 -8.10 21.90 18.22
CA ALA A 212 -8.72 23.04 17.56
C ALA A 212 -9.86 23.65 18.37
N VAL A 213 -10.64 22.82 19.07
CA VAL A 213 -11.68 23.29 20.01
C VAL A 213 -11.05 24.03 21.18
N LYS A 214 -10.01 23.50 21.84
CA LYS A 214 -9.29 24.12 22.93
C LYS A 214 -8.65 25.44 22.52
N GLU A 215 -8.07 25.52 21.32
CA GLU A 215 -7.42 26.73 20.80
C GLU A 215 -8.39 27.69 20.09
N LYS A 216 -9.70 27.39 20.03
CA LYS A 216 -10.74 28.18 19.32
C LYS A 216 -10.41 28.35 17.81
N LYS A 217 -9.80 27.35 17.18
CA LYS A 217 -9.37 27.35 15.77
C LYS A 217 -10.17 26.35 14.90
N LEU A 218 -11.42 26.12 15.21
CA LEU A 218 -12.28 25.12 14.57
C LEU A 218 -12.38 25.33 13.03
N ALA A 219 -12.47 26.60 12.58
CA ALA A 219 -12.49 26.92 11.14
C ALA A 219 -11.26 26.39 10.38
N GLY A 220 -10.08 26.44 11.01
CA GLY A 220 -8.85 25.88 10.45
C GLY A 220 -8.92 24.35 10.34
N TRP A 221 -9.45 23.70 11.37
CA TRP A 221 -9.67 22.25 11.35
C TRP A 221 -10.66 21.84 10.24
N CYS A 222 -11.79 22.55 10.09
CA CYS A 222 -12.76 22.29 9.02
C CYS A 222 -12.14 22.44 7.64
N LYS A 223 -11.33 23.47 7.40
CA LYS A 223 -10.61 23.67 6.13
C LYS A 223 -9.64 22.51 5.84
N ALA A 224 -8.86 22.10 6.84
CA ALA A 224 -7.94 20.98 6.73
C ALA A 224 -8.67 19.66 6.39
N THR A 225 -9.74 19.37 7.14
CA THR A 225 -10.55 18.16 6.94
C THR A 225 -11.23 18.17 5.56
N GLY A 226 -11.80 19.31 5.14
CA GLY A 226 -12.37 19.46 3.79
C GLY A 226 -11.33 19.19 2.70
N MET A 227 -10.12 19.73 2.83
CA MET A 227 -9.03 19.47 1.89
C MET A 227 -8.62 17.98 1.87
N LEU A 228 -8.56 17.33 3.04
CA LEU A 228 -8.23 15.91 3.15
C LEU A 228 -9.30 15.01 2.53
N ILE A 229 -10.59 15.37 2.66
CA ILE A 229 -11.68 14.67 1.99
C ILE A 229 -11.52 14.78 0.47
N VAL A 230 -11.29 15.97 -0.06
CA VAL A 230 -11.05 16.18 -1.50
C VAL A 230 -9.83 15.40 -1.97
N ALA A 231 -8.72 15.45 -1.23
CA ALA A 231 -7.51 14.69 -1.53
C ALA A 231 -7.77 13.18 -1.51
N GLY A 232 -8.54 12.70 -0.55
CA GLY A 232 -8.97 11.31 -0.44
C GLY A 232 -9.80 10.88 -1.65
N LEU A 233 -10.77 11.66 -2.05
CA LEU A 233 -11.60 11.39 -3.23
C LEU A 233 -10.76 11.34 -4.50
N ILE A 234 -9.80 12.25 -4.69
CA ILE A 234 -8.88 12.23 -5.84
C ILE A 234 -8.05 10.94 -5.84
N GLY A 235 -7.42 10.60 -4.71
CA GLY A 235 -6.58 9.40 -4.60
C GLY A 235 -7.35 8.10 -4.88
N VAL A 236 -8.60 8.00 -4.42
CA VAL A 236 -9.50 6.86 -4.69
C VAL A 236 -9.94 6.86 -6.16
N SER A 237 -10.34 8.02 -6.70
CA SER A 237 -10.87 8.13 -8.07
C SER A 237 -9.85 7.71 -9.14
N ILE A 238 -8.57 8.01 -8.95
CA ILE A 238 -7.49 7.57 -9.87
C ILE A 238 -7.47 6.03 -9.99
N ASN A 239 -7.78 5.32 -8.91
CA ASN A 239 -7.80 3.87 -8.84
C ASN A 239 -9.21 3.26 -9.01
N SER A 240 -10.20 4.04 -9.43
CA SER A 240 -11.60 3.62 -9.47
C SER A 240 -11.83 2.37 -10.33
N SER A 241 -11.13 2.24 -11.47
CA SER A 241 -11.23 1.06 -12.33
C SER A 241 -10.84 -0.23 -11.61
N ASN A 242 -9.69 -0.22 -10.93
CA ASN A 242 -9.24 -1.39 -10.16
C ASN A 242 -10.19 -1.70 -9.00
N LEU A 243 -10.58 -0.68 -8.24
CA LEU A 243 -11.48 -0.84 -7.09
C LEU A 243 -12.86 -1.35 -7.51
N TYR A 244 -13.42 -0.82 -8.61
CA TYR A 244 -14.71 -1.25 -9.14
C TYR A 244 -14.67 -2.72 -9.59
N HIS A 245 -13.69 -3.10 -10.42
CA HIS A 245 -13.59 -4.46 -10.91
C HIS A 245 -13.29 -5.46 -9.78
N THR A 246 -12.43 -5.10 -8.84
CA THR A 246 -12.18 -5.92 -7.64
C THR A 246 -13.47 -6.10 -6.82
N TYR A 247 -14.25 -5.05 -6.63
CA TYR A 247 -15.53 -5.13 -5.92
C TYR A 247 -16.52 -6.04 -6.64
N GLN A 248 -16.67 -5.91 -7.97
CA GLN A 248 -17.56 -6.78 -8.73
C GLN A 248 -17.10 -8.24 -8.66
N TYR A 249 -15.81 -8.48 -8.88
CA TYR A 249 -15.26 -9.84 -8.81
C TYR A 249 -15.40 -10.48 -7.42
N SER A 250 -15.30 -9.69 -6.36
CA SER A 250 -15.45 -10.20 -5.00
C SER A 250 -16.83 -10.81 -4.72
N LYS A 251 -17.87 -10.39 -5.45
CA LYS A 251 -19.23 -10.93 -5.31
C LYS A 251 -19.35 -12.35 -5.87
N GLU A 252 -18.54 -12.67 -6.87
CA GLU A 252 -18.50 -13.98 -7.55
C GLU A 252 -17.46 -14.93 -6.92
N SER A 253 -16.76 -14.47 -5.90
CA SER A 253 -15.76 -15.25 -5.16
C SER A 253 -16.37 -15.84 -3.89
N MET A 254 -15.63 -16.72 -3.20
CA MET A 254 -16.01 -17.26 -1.88
C MET A 254 -16.26 -16.18 -0.81
N ARG A 255 -15.96 -14.90 -1.09
CA ARG A 255 -16.31 -13.75 -0.23
C ARG A 255 -17.67 -13.15 -0.58
N GLY A 256 -18.31 -13.61 -1.65
CA GLY A 256 -19.67 -13.27 -2.02
C GLY A 256 -20.72 -14.01 -1.18
N LYS A 257 -21.96 -13.98 -1.65
CA LYS A 257 -23.03 -14.77 -1.01
C LYS A 257 -22.77 -16.25 -1.26
N SER A 258 -22.86 -17.07 -0.21
CA SER A 258 -22.77 -18.52 -0.36
C SER A 258 -23.96 -19.03 -1.17
N GLU A 259 -23.68 -19.66 -2.31
CA GLU A 259 -24.70 -20.33 -3.15
C GLU A 259 -24.92 -21.78 -2.68
N LEU A 260 -23.97 -22.33 -1.91
CA LEU A 260 -24.06 -23.68 -1.39
C LEU A 260 -24.93 -23.69 -0.14
N THR A 261 -26.16 -24.15 -0.27
CA THR A 261 -27.03 -24.47 0.88
C THR A 261 -26.70 -25.86 1.40
N TYR A 262 -25.67 -25.95 2.27
CA TYR A 262 -25.41 -27.19 2.98
C TYR A 262 -26.40 -27.31 4.14
N LYS A 263 -27.34 -28.25 4.03
CA LYS A 263 -28.20 -28.63 5.15
C LYS A 263 -27.46 -29.66 5.96
N ASN A 264 -26.93 -29.28 7.11
CA ASN A 264 -26.39 -30.24 8.07
C ASN A 264 -27.51 -31.14 8.56
N LYS A 265 -27.50 -32.39 8.11
CA LYS A 265 -28.53 -33.39 8.50
C LYS A 265 -28.44 -33.78 9.99
N GLN A 266 -27.34 -33.49 10.68
CA GLN A 266 -27.10 -33.87 12.06
C GLN A 266 -27.65 -32.87 13.08
N ASN A 267 -27.77 -31.57 12.75
CA ASN A 267 -28.30 -30.55 13.65
C ASN A 267 -29.08 -29.47 12.88
N PRO A 268 -30.35 -29.69 12.54
CA PRO A 268 -31.13 -28.75 11.73
C PRO A 268 -31.44 -27.41 12.42
N GLY A 269 -31.29 -27.32 13.75
CA GLY A 269 -31.69 -26.15 14.54
C GLY A 269 -30.60 -25.06 14.71
N ASN A 270 -29.35 -25.37 14.41
CA ASN A 270 -28.21 -24.47 14.70
C ASN A 270 -27.52 -23.92 13.44
N GLN A 271 -28.25 -23.82 12.33
CA GLN A 271 -27.68 -23.34 11.10
C GLN A 271 -27.66 -21.78 11.07
N THR A 272 -26.50 -21.21 10.86
CA THR A 272 -26.40 -19.81 10.42
C THR A 272 -27.02 -19.70 9.02
N LYS A 273 -27.50 -18.51 8.64
CA LYS A 273 -28.02 -18.23 7.29
C LYS A 273 -27.07 -18.65 6.16
N ASP A 274 -25.79 -18.86 6.46
CA ASP A 274 -24.72 -19.22 5.53
C ASP A 274 -24.33 -20.72 5.57
N GLY A 275 -25.10 -21.56 6.28
CA GLY A 275 -25.02 -23.02 6.22
C GLY A 275 -23.95 -23.68 7.12
N LEU A 276 -23.10 -22.94 7.80
CA LEU A 276 -22.09 -23.44 8.75
C LEU A 276 -22.39 -22.97 10.17
N GLU A 277 -22.24 -23.85 11.16
CA GLU A 277 -22.39 -23.46 12.55
C GLU A 277 -21.36 -22.43 12.96
N ARG A 278 -21.80 -21.38 13.67
CA ARG A 278 -20.94 -20.31 14.17
C ARG A 278 -19.78 -20.85 15.03
N ASP A 279 -20.05 -21.85 15.87
CA ASP A 279 -19.04 -22.45 16.72
C ASP A 279 -18.04 -23.30 15.93
N TYR A 280 -18.46 -23.93 14.85
CA TYR A 280 -17.60 -24.62 13.90
C TYR A 280 -16.68 -23.62 13.15
N ILE A 281 -17.22 -22.50 12.68
CA ILE A 281 -16.44 -21.43 12.03
C ILE A 281 -15.45 -20.81 13.02
N THR A 282 -15.84 -20.62 14.28
CA THR A 282 -15.00 -20.02 15.32
C THR A 282 -13.84 -20.94 15.72
N GLN A 283 -14.06 -22.26 15.76
CA GLN A 283 -13.00 -23.24 15.97
C GLN A 283 -12.10 -23.39 14.74
N TRP A 284 -12.62 -23.12 13.55
CA TRP A 284 -11.93 -23.25 12.27
C TRP A 284 -10.93 -22.12 12.01
N SER A 285 -11.20 -20.94 12.52
CA SER A 285 -10.44 -19.73 12.15
C SER A 285 -8.97 -19.75 12.57
N TYR A 286 -8.60 -20.50 13.61
CA TYR A 286 -7.22 -20.59 14.08
C TYR A 286 -6.46 -21.84 13.59
N ALA A 287 -7.10 -22.99 13.58
CA ALA A 287 -6.43 -24.26 13.22
C ALA A 287 -6.29 -24.47 11.72
N VAL A 288 -7.25 -24.02 10.91
CA VAL A 288 -7.28 -24.28 9.45
C VAL A 288 -6.45 -23.30 8.65
N SER A 289 -6.34 -22.04 9.08
CA SER A 289 -5.39 -21.12 8.42
C SER A 289 -3.93 -21.57 8.59
N TYR A 290 -3.60 -22.31 9.67
CA TYR A 290 -2.25 -22.87 9.86
C TYR A 290 -2.03 -24.19 9.09
N THR A 291 -3.05 -25.02 8.93
CA THR A 291 -2.93 -26.31 8.22
C THR A 291 -3.00 -26.15 6.70
N HIS A 292 -3.77 -25.21 6.18
CA HIS A 292 -3.76 -24.88 4.74
C HIS A 292 -2.49 -24.20 4.26
N LEU A 293 -1.80 -23.46 5.12
CA LEU A 293 -0.47 -22.87 4.77
C LEU A 293 0.65 -23.93 4.72
N ARG A 294 0.42 -25.15 5.24
CA ARG A 294 1.37 -26.27 5.14
C ARG A 294 1.05 -27.28 4.04
N ALA A 295 -0.10 -27.18 3.41
CA ALA A 295 -0.56 -28.14 2.41
C ALA A 295 -0.39 -27.66 0.95
N HIS A 296 0.25 -26.49 0.75
CA HIS A 296 0.58 -25.96 -0.59
C HIS A 296 2.05 -25.61 -0.68
#